data_4737313e096f41164ca91272af65d99f
#
_entry.id   4737313e096f41164ca91272af65d99f
#
_cell.length_a   1.000
_cell.length_b   1.000
_cell.length_c   1.000
_cell.angle_alpha   90.00
_cell.angle_beta   90.00
_cell.angle_gamma   90.00
#
_symmetry.space_group_name_H-M   'P 1'
#
loop_
_entity.id
_entity.type
_entity.pdbx_description
1 polymer ?
#
loop_
_entity_poly.entity_id
_entity_poly.type
_entity_poly.pdbx_seq_one_letter_code
_entity_poly.pdbx_strand_id
1 'polypeptide(L)'
;FFKGLDKPTIYTPELKKNISLTNFEAKEFFSDQKINSNELFTKSNFYLVNIWSSWCVPCRDEHPFLLKLQNENKVKLIGINYKDNKKNALKFIEELSNPFDKIVSDKNGTLSIKLGAYGVPESFLIDQDKKIVKKIVGPIDQKSYSKIIEILNETN
;
A
#
# COMPACT_ATOMS: atom_id res chain seq x y z
N PHE A 1 -43.11 18.65 -3.48
CA PHE A 1 -42.74 17.23 -3.54
C PHE A 1 -41.28 17.05 -3.99
N PHE A 2 -40.31 17.27 -3.07
CA PHE A 2 -38.95 16.76 -3.19
C PHE A 2 -38.49 16.30 -1.82
N LYS A 3 -38.89 15.07 -1.46
CA LYS A 3 -38.25 14.28 -0.42
C LYS A 3 -37.56 13.14 -1.12
N GLY A 4 -36.24 13.02 -0.97
CA GLY A 4 -35.52 11.83 -1.37
C GLY A 4 -34.22 12.07 -2.17
N LEU A 5 -33.35 12.96 -1.69
CA LEU A 5 -31.92 12.82 -2.00
C LEU A 5 -31.29 12.30 -0.71
N ASP A 6 -31.56 11.04 -0.45
CA ASP A 6 -30.83 10.27 0.55
C ASP A 6 -29.38 10.19 0.14
N LYS A 7 -28.53 10.41 1.14
CA LYS A 7 -27.08 10.40 1.13
C LYS A 7 -26.53 9.34 0.17
N PRO A 8 -25.49 9.68 -0.65
CA PRO A 8 -24.82 8.65 -1.41
C PRO A 8 -24.30 7.61 -0.41
N THR A 9 -24.87 6.42 -0.47
CA THR A 9 -24.35 5.24 0.22
C THR A 9 -23.01 4.99 -0.44
N ILE A 10 -21.94 5.49 0.18
CA ILE A 10 -20.58 5.08 -0.20
C ILE A 10 -20.55 3.59 0.07
N TYR A 11 -20.64 2.81 -0.99
CA TYR A 11 -20.43 1.38 -0.94
C TYR A 11 -18.96 1.18 -0.53
N THR A 12 -18.74 0.98 0.77
CA THR A 12 -17.48 0.44 1.27
C THR A 12 -17.61 -1.07 1.12
N PRO A 13 -16.92 -1.68 0.13
CA PRO A 13 -16.90 -3.14 0.03
C PRO A 13 -16.37 -3.67 1.36
N GLU A 14 -17.15 -4.52 2.02
CA GLU A 14 -16.66 -5.24 3.20
C GLU A 14 -15.35 -5.92 2.80
N LEU A 15 -14.30 -5.64 3.56
CA LEU A 15 -13.02 -6.35 3.42
C LEU A 15 -13.35 -7.83 3.48
N LYS A 16 -13.18 -8.55 2.38
CA LYS A 16 -13.25 -10.01 2.42
C LYS A 16 -12.26 -10.46 3.47
N LYS A 17 -12.75 -10.93 4.59
CA LYS A 17 -12.01 -11.28 5.82
C LYS A 17 -10.88 -12.31 5.64
N ASN A 18 -10.66 -12.81 4.41
CA ASN A 18 -9.70 -13.86 4.10
C ASN A 18 -8.91 -13.57 2.82
N ILE A 19 -8.44 -12.33 2.61
CA ILE A 19 -7.41 -12.11 1.59
C ILE A 19 -6.11 -12.63 2.19
N SER A 20 -5.74 -13.84 1.82
CA SER A 20 -4.45 -14.41 2.21
C SER A 20 -3.35 -13.74 1.38
N LEU A 21 -2.50 -12.99 2.05
CA LEU A 21 -1.26 -12.44 1.49
C LEU A 21 -0.16 -13.51 1.36
N THR A 22 -0.56 -14.77 1.44
CA THR A 22 0.32 -15.92 1.33
C THR A 22 0.34 -16.43 -0.11
N ASN A 23 1.51 -16.92 -0.52
CA ASN A 23 1.71 -17.67 -1.76
C ASN A 23 1.47 -16.88 -3.07
N PHE A 24 2.06 -15.70 -3.18
CA PHE A 24 2.23 -15.05 -4.47
C PHE A 24 3.71 -14.88 -4.81
N GLU A 25 4.00 -14.83 -6.10
CA GLU A 25 5.28 -14.42 -6.66
C GLU A 25 5.13 -13.05 -7.31
N ALA A 26 6.18 -12.25 -7.21
CA ALA A 26 6.30 -10.95 -7.86
C ALA A 26 7.70 -10.79 -8.44
N LYS A 27 7.94 -9.71 -9.18
CA LYS A 27 9.29 -9.30 -9.59
C LYS A 27 9.77 -8.18 -8.68
N GLU A 28 10.92 -8.35 -8.08
CA GLU A 28 11.60 -7.27 -7.37
C GLU A 28 11.91 -6.14 -8.36
N PHE A 29 11.65 -4.91 -7.94
CA PHE A 29 11.63 -3.75 -8.85
C PHE A 29 12.99 -3.40 -9.45
N PHE A 30 14.07 -3.46 -8.66
CA PHE A 30 15.40 -3.05 -9.11
C PHE A 30 16.13 -4.15 -9.87
N SER A 31 16.07 -5.38 -9.41
CA SER A 31 16.81 -6.52 -9.94
C SER A 31 16.05 -7.33 -11.00
N ASP A 32 14.72 -7.13 -11.10
CA ASP A 32 13.80 -7.96 -11.91
C ASP A 32 13.78 -9.46 -11.54
N GLN A 33 14.39 -9.83 -10.41
CA GLN A 33 14.39 -11.20 -9.89
C GLN A 33 13.02 -11.55 -9.30
N LYS A 34 12.67 -12.83 -9.35
CA LYS A 34 11.48 -13.33 -8.70
C LYS A 34 11.66 -13.26 -7.18
N ILE A 35 10.65 -12.79 -6.50
CA ILE A 35 10.54 -12.74 -5.06
C ILE A 35 9.18 -13.30 -4.64
N ASN A 36 9.15 -14.13 -3.62
CA ASN A 36 7.91 -14.69 -3.10
C ASN A 36 7.40 -13.89 -1.89
N SER A 37 6.15 -14.12 -1.52
CA SER A 37 5.51 -13.41 -0.40
C SER A 37 6.23 -13.60 0.94
N ASN A 38 6.88 -14.75 1.20
CA ASN A 38 7.60 -14.98 2.45
C ASN A 38 8.88 -14.14 2.54
N GLU A 39 9.50 -13.86 1.40
CA GLU A 39 10.67 -12.98 1.32
C GLU A 39 10.30 -11.49 1.43
N LEU A 40 9.07 -11.13 1.08
CA LEU A 40 8.54 -9.77 1.25
C LEU A 40 8.18 -9.49 2.72
N PHE A 41 7.55 -10.45 3.39
CA PHE A 41 7.05 -10.30 4.75
C PHE A 41 7.99 -10.99 5.76
N THR A 42 9.15 -10.37 6.02
CA THR A 42 10.17 -10.92 6.93
C THR A 42 10.38 -10.04 8.15
N LYS A 43 10.19 -10.61 9.35
CA LYS A 43 10.62 -10.04 10.64
C LYS A 43 10.16 -8.60 10.92
N SER A 44 8.86 -8.35 10.85
CA SER A 44 8.27 -7.11 11.34
C SER A 44 6.91 -7.38 11.99
N ASN A 45 6.56 -6.57 12.98
CA ASN A 45 5.24 -6.65 13.61
C ASN A 45 4.14 -6.13 12.68
N PHE A 46 4.49 -5.14 11.84
CA PHE A 46 3.58 -4.56 10.87
C PHE A 46 4.25 -4.32 9.52
N TYR A 47 3.42 -4.39 8.48
CA TYR A 47 3.77 -4.02 7.11
C TYR A 47 2.74 -3.05 6.57
N LEU A 48 3.19 -2.01 5.88
CA LEU A 48 2.33 -1.17 5.05
C LEU A 48 2.61 -1.48 3.59
N VAL A 49 1.68 -2.15 2.93
CA VAL A 49 1.72 -2.37 1.49
C VAL A 49 1.02 -1.19 0.82
N ASN A 50 1.76 -0.42 0.05
CA ASN A 50 1.26 0.75 -0.68
C ASN A 50 1.33 0.49 -2.18
N ILE A 51 0.21 0.67 -2.87
CA ILE A 51 0.09 0.52 -4.32
C ILE A 51 0.19 1.91 -4.93
N TRP A 52 1.18 2.12 -5.79
CA TRP A 52 1.54 3.42 -6.34
C TRP A 52 1.97 3.36 -7.80
N SER A 53 2.01 4.52 -8.45
CA SER A 53 2.53 4.70 -9.80
C SER A 53 3.14 6.09 -9.97
N SER A 54 4.11 6.24 -10.87
CA SER A 54 4.72 7.53 -11.18
C SER A 54 3.76 8.52 -11.85
N TRP A 55 2.76 8.02 -12.58
CA TRP A 55 1.72 8.81 -13.25
C TRP A 55 0.57 9.25 -12.33
N CYS A 56 0.57 8.81 -11.07
CA CYS A 56 -0.49 9.04 -10.10
C CYS A 56 -0.20 10.31 -9.28
N VAL A 57 -0.96 11.39 -9.51
CA VAL A 57 -0.80 12.65 -8.78
C VAL A 57 -1.06 12.49 -7.27
N PRO A 58 -2.15 11.85 -6.80
CA PRO A 58 -2.37 11.63 -5.36
C PRO A 58 -1.29 10.78 -4.68
N CYS A 59 -0.57 9.94 -5.44
CA CYS A 59 0.59 9.20 -4.90
C CYS A 59 1.75 10.14 -4.54
N ARG A 60 1.90 11.27 -5.24
CA ARG A 60 2.85 12.32 -4.86
C ARG A 60 2.42 13.02 -3.57
N ASP A 61 1.13 13.28 -3.42
CA ASP A 61 0.59 14.00 -2.27
C ASP A 61 0.76 13.20 -0.96
N GLU A 62 0.64 11.86 -1.02
CA GLU A 62 0.85 10.99 0.14
C GLU A 62 2.32 10.72 0.47
N HIS A 63 3.23 10.91 -0.48
CA HIS A 63 4.63 10.49 -0.36
C HIS A 63 5.34 11.01 0.90
N PRO A 64 5.14 12.26 1.35
CA PRO A 64 5.70 12.75 2.62
C PRO A 64 5.27 11.94 3.84
N PHE A 65 4.03 11.41 3.84
CA PHE A 65 3.54 10.56 4.93
C PHE A 65 4.18 9.17 4.92
N LEU A 66 4.45 8.61 3.74
CA LEU A 66 5.20 7.36 3.61
C LEU A 66 6.62 7.51 4.16
N LEU A 67 7.30 8.61 3.86
CA LEU A 67 8.63 8.92 4.42
C LEU A 67 8.58 9.07 5.94
N LYS A 68 7.56 9.71 6.51
CA LYS A 68 7.36 9.78 7.96
C LYS A 68 7.18 8.39 8.57
N LEU A 69 6.35 7.53 7.96
CA LEU A 69 6.11 6.17 8.43
C LEU A 69 7.38 5.30 8.39
N GLN A 70 8.22 5.46 7.36
CA GLN A 70 9.52 4.80 7.28
C GLN A 70 10.40 5.14 8.49
N ASN A 71 10.41 6.40 8.91
CA ASN A 71 11.21 6.87 10.04
C ASN A 71 10.72 6.40 11.42
N GLU A 72 9.47 5.93 11.52
CA GLU A 72 8.92 5.39 12.78
C GLU A 72 9.57 4.07 13.22
N ASN A 73 10.22 3.34 12.31
CA ASN A 73 10.86 2.03 12.55
C ASN A 73 9.94 0.95 13.17
N LYS A 74 8.63 1.15 13.14
CA LYS A 74 7.61 0.24 13.69
C LYS A 74 6.87 -0.54 12.61
N VAL A 75 7.04 -0.16 11.37
CA VAL A 75 6.37 -0.73 10.20
C VAL A 75 7.34 -0.85 9.04
N LYS A 76 7.30 -1.96 8.32
CA LYS A 76 8.03 -2.14 7.06
C LYS A 76 7.16 -1.72 5.89
N LEU A 77 7.70 -0.86 5.02
CA LEU A 77 6.98 -0.36 3.86
C LEU A 77 7.32 -1.20 2.62
N ILE A 78 6.28 -1.72 1.98
CA ILE A 78 6.38 -2.48 0.73
C ILE A 78 5.64 -1.73 -0.35
N GLY A 79 6.34 -1.30 -1.38
CA GLY A 79 5.76 -0.64 -2.54
C GLY A 79 5.36 -1.64 -3.62
N ILE A 80 4.15 -1.54 -4.16
CA ILE A 80 3.73 -2.24 -5.37
C ILE A 80 3.60 -1.20 -6.47
N ASN A 81 4.54 -1.25 -7.43
CA ASN A 81 4.53 -0.34 -8.58
C ASN A 81 3.56 -0.86 -9.64
N TYR A 82 2.40 -0.22 -9.71
CA TYR A 82 1.23 -0.66 -10.48
C TYR A 82 1.21 -0.06 -11.89
N LYS A 83 1.19 -0.93 -12.90
CA LYS A 83 1.02 -0.56 -14.33
C LYS A 83 1.84 0.65 -14.75
N ASP A 84 3.12 0.64 -14.45
CA ASP A 84 4.00 1.79 -14.61
C ASP A 84 5.16 1.52 -15.58
N ASN A 85 5.74 2.58 -16.09
CA ASN A 85 6.99 2.53 -16.82
C ASN A 85 8.16 2.58 -15.83
N LYS A 86 9.06 1.59 -15.86
CA LYS A 86 10.17 1.48 -14.93
C LYS A 86 11.06 2.73 -14.87
N LYS A 87 11.34 3.36 -16.02
CA LYS A 87 12.14 4.59 -16.09
C LYS A 87 11.48 5.76 -15.36
N ASN A 88 10.16 5.92 -15.54
CA ASN A 88 9.38 6.98 -14.88
C ASN A 88 9.26 6.69 -13.38
N ALA A 89 9.06 5.43 -13.01
CA ALA A 89 9.00 5.01 -11.61
C ALA A 89 10.34 5.25 -10.89
N LEU A 90 11.46 4.94 -11.51
CA LEU A 90 12.80 5.24 -10.99
C LEU A 90 12.99 6.74 -10.77
N LYS A 91 12.64 7.57 -11.77
CA LYS A 91 12.71 9.03 -11.66
C LYS A 91 11.84 9.56 -10.51
N PHE A 92 10.64 9.01 -10.31
CA PHE A 92 9.75 9.36 -9.20
C PHE A 92 10.43 9.09 -7.84
N ILE A 93 11.03 7.91 -7.67
CA ILE A 93 11.74 7.52 -6.44
C ILE A 93 13.00 8.37 -6.21
N GLU A 94 13.75 8.69 -7.26
CA GLU A 94 14.93 9.57 -7.17
C GLU A 94 14.56 11.00 -6.77
N GLU A 95 13.48 11.53 -7.33
CA GLU A 95 12.99 12.89 -7.08
C GLU A 95 12.43 13.05 -5.66
N LEU A 96 11.66 12.09 -5.17
CA LEU A 96 10.90 12.18 -3.92
C LEU A 96 11.54 11.43 -2.75
N SER A 97 12.63 10.73 -2.96
CA SER A 97 13.26 9.75 -2.06
C SER A 97 12.46 8.44 -1.95
N ASN A 98 13.15 7.36 -1.61
CA ASN A 98 12.53 6.02 -1.52
C ASN A 98 12.02 5.76 -0.09
N PRO A 99 10.71 5.67 0.15
CA PRO A 99 10.16 5.35 1.46
C PRO A 99 10.06 3.84 1.73
N PHE A 100 10.29 2.99 0.71
CA PHE A 100 10.02 1.56 0.76
C PHE A 100 11.25 0.75 1.16
N ASP A 101 11.05 -0.24 2.02
CA ASP A 101 12.05 -1.27 2.31
C ASP A 101 12.22 -2.24 1.13
N LYS A 102 11.12 -2.54 0.44
CA LYS A 102 11.09 -3.34 -0.79
C LYS A 102 10.07 -2.80 -1.77
N ILE A 103 10.36 -2.93 -3.05
CA ILE A 103 9.43 -2.59 -4.13
C ILE A 103 9.29 -3.78 -5.06
N VAL A 104 8.07 -4.10 -5.45
CA VAL A 104 7.77 -5.10 -6.48
C VAL A 104 7.03 -4.48 -7.64
N SER A 105 7.26 -5.02 -8.83
CA SER A 105 6.61 -4.59 -10.07
C SER A 105 5.32 -5.37 -10.32
N ASP A 106 4.24 -4.66 -10.60
CA ASP A 106 2.94 -5.22 -10.97
C ASP A 106 2.50 -4.68 -12.33
N LYS A 107 3.18 -5.10 -13.39
CA LYS A 107 2.98 -4.58 -14.76
C LYS A 107 1.56 -4.74 -15.28
N ASN A 108 0.90 -5.83 -14.89
CA ASN A 108 -0.45 -6.16 -15.36
C ASN A 108 -1.55 -5.78 -14.36
N GLY A 109 -1.19 -5.34 -13.14
CA GLY A 109 -2.12 -5.06 -12.07
C GLY A 109 -2.72 -6.30 -11.40
N THR A 110 -2.22 -7.49 -11.72
CA THR A 110 -2.77 -8.77 -11.23
C THR A 110 -2.54 -8.94 -9.74
N LEU A 111 -1.35 -8.55 -9.24
CA LEU A 111 -1.04 -8.63 -7.82
C LEU A 111 -1.92 -7.68 -7.01
N SER A 112 -2.06 -6.44 -7.44
CA SER A 112 -2.91 -5.44 -6.80
C SER A 112 -4.37 -5.90 -6.71
N ILE A 113 -4.91 -6.46 -7.77
CA ILE A 113 -6.28 -7.02 -7.79
C ILE A 113 -6.41 -8.19 -6.80
N LYS A 114 -5.43 -9.10 -6.75
CA LYS A 114 -5.42 -10.21 -5.79
C LYS A 114 -5.44 -9.74 -4.33
N LEU A 115 -4.78 -8.61 -4.05
CA LEU A 115 -4.77 -7.97 -2.72
C LEU A 115 -6.07 -7.21 -2.43
N GLY A 116 -6.98 -7.13 -3.39
CA GLY A 116 -8.26 -6.42 -3.24
C GLY A 116 -8.16 -4.91 -3.47
N ALA A 117 -7.15 -4.45 -4.19
CA ALA A 117 -7.06 -3.06 -4.61
C ALA A 117 -7.86 -2.80 -5.89
N TYR A 118 -8.40 -1.59 -5.99
CA TYR A 118 -9.19 -1.15 -7.14
C TYR A 118 -8.53 -0.01 -7.91
N GLY A 119 -7.48 0.58 -7.37
CA GLY A 119 -6.77 1.71 -8.00
C GLY A 119 -5.53 2.14 -7.25
N VAL A 120 -5.06 3.34 -7.58
CA VAL A 120 -3.89 3.97 -6.95
C VAL A 120 -4.25 5.40 -6.48
N PRO A 121 -3.73 5.82 -5.32
CA PRO A 121 -3.06 4.99 -4.34
C PRO A 121 -4.03 4.20 -3.47
N GLU A 122 -3.63 3.03 -3.06
CA GLU A 122 -4.28 2.28 -1.99
C GLU A 122 -3.23 1.69 -1.06
N SER A 123 -3.55 1.62 0.24
CA SER A 123 -2.63 1.06 1.24
C SER A 123 -3.30 0.04 2.12
N PHE A 124 -2.55 -0.99 2.50
CA PHE A 124 -2.98 -2.05 3.40
C PHE A 124 -2.00 -2.14 4.56
N LEU A 125 -2.49 -1.88 5.78
CA LEU A 125 -1.74 -2.16 7.00
C LEU A 125 -2.00 -3.61 7.39
N ILE A 126 -0.92 -4.35 7.58
CA ILE A 126 -0.90 -5.80 7.75
C ILE A 126 -0.12 -6.13 9.00
N ASP A 127 -0.65 -7.03 9.84
CA ASP A 127 0.02 -7.49 11.05
C ASP A 127 1.06 -8.61 10.77
N GLN A 128 1.74 -9.05 11.83
CA GLN A 128 2.72 -10.13 11.77
C GLN A 128 2.13 -11.48 11.30
N ASP A 129 0.83 -11.69 11.50
CA ASP A 129 0.12 -12.90 11.07
C ASP A 129 -0.38 -12.79 9.63
N LYS A 130 0.04 -11.74 8.90
CA LYS A 130 -0.35 -11.43 7.53
C LYS A 130 -1.85 -11.15 7.36
N LYS A 131 -2.51 -10.65 8.40
CA LYS A 131 -3.89 -10.19 8.35
C LYS A 131 -3.95 -8.71 8.05
N ILE A 132 -4.88 -8.31 7.18
CA ILE A 132 -5.14 -6.90 6.91
C ILE A 132 -5.90 -6.32 8.11
N VAL A 133 -5.26 -5.41 8.85
CA VAL A 133 -5.86 -4.71 9.98
C VAL A 133 -6.51 -3.39 9.57
N LYS A 134 -6.03 -2.80 8.47
CA LYS A 134 -6.64 -1.58 7.91
C LYS A 134 -6.38 -1.48 6.41
N LYS A 135 -7.42 -1.09 5.67
CA LYS A 135 -7.32 -0.67 4.26
C LYS A 135 -7.56 0.83 4.17
N ILE A 136 -6.76 1.51 3.37
CA ILE A 136 -6.90 2.95 3.06
C ILE A 136 -7.07 3.06 1.55
N VAL A 137 -8.20 3.58 1.11
CA VAL A 137 -8.50 3.88 -0.28
C VAL A 137 -8.23 5.35 -0.53
N GLY A 138 -7.44 5.66 -1.55
CA GLY A 138 -6.94 7.02 -1.79
C GLY A 138 -5.66 7.33 -1.01
N PRO A 139 -5.17 8.58 -1.10
CA PRO A 139 -3.90 8.98 -0.51
C PRO A 139 -3.93 8.98 1.02
N ILE A 140 -2.82 8.60 1.62
CA ILE A 140 -2.60 8.77 3.05
C ILE A 140 -2.49 10.27 3.35
N ASP A 141 -3.43 10.77 4.12
CA ASP A 141 -3.48 12.12 4.65
C ASP A 141 -3.10 12.15 6.15
N GLN A 142 -3.14 13.32 6.78
CA GLN A 142 -2.83 13.48 8.20
C GLN A 142 -3.72 12.60 9.10
N LYS A 143 -5.00 12.45 8.76
CA LYS A 143 -5.96 11.63 9.52
C LYS A 143 -5.62 10.15 9.44
N SER A 144 -5.38 9.66 8.23
CA SER A 144 -4.99 8.28 7.97
C SER A 144 -3.64 7.95 8.61
N TYR A 145 -2.67 8.86 8.49
CA TYR A 145 -1.37 8.75 9.16
C TYR A 145 -1.53 8.60 10.68
N SER A 146 -2.26 9.50 11.32
CA SER A 146 -2.49 9.47 12.78
C SER A 146 -3.14 8.15 13.21
N LYS A 147 -4.07 7.62 12.41
CA LYS A 147 -4.72 6.33 12.70
C LYS A 147 -3.78 5.14 12.55
N ILE A 148 -2.88 5.18 11.56
CA ILE A 148 -1.82 4.16 11.44
C ILE A 148 -0.94 4.18 12.69
N ILE A 149 -0.46 5.36 13.11
CA ILE A 149 0.41 5.50 14.29
C ILE A 149 -0.29 4.99 15.56
N GLU A 150 -1.58 5.28 15.73
CA GLU A 150 -2.37 4.76 16.85
C GLU A 150 -2.32 3.22 16.88
N ILE A 151 -2.60 2.54 15.76
CA ILE A 151 -2.56 1.08 15.66
C ILE A 151 -1.16 0.52 15.96
N LEU A 152 -0.11 1.16 15.41
CA LEU A 152 1.27 0.74 15.65
C LEU A 152 1.69 0.87 17.13
N ASN A 153 1.06 1.74 17.89
CA ASN A 153 1.36 1.98 19.31
C ASN A 153 0.54 1.10 20.26
N GLU A 154 -0.66 0.65 19.85
CA GLU A 154 -1.53 -0.20 20.69
C GLU A 154 -1.00 -1.63 20.85
N THR A 155 -0.06 -2.06 20.03
CA THR A 155 0.43 -3.45 19.97
C THR A 155 1.81 -3.64 20.65
N ASN A 156 2.25 -2.67 21.46
CA ASN A 156 3.47 -2.75 22.27
C ASN A 156 3.18 -3.29 23.66
#